data_11b2636513d2791e4a789c50a6351423
#
_entry.id   11b2636513d2791e4a789c50a6351423
#
_cell.length_a   1.000
_cell.length_b   1.000
_cell.length_c   1.000
_cell.angle_alpha   90.00
_cell.angle_beta   90.00
_cell.angle_gamma   90.00
#
_symmetry.space_group_name_H-M   'P 1'
#
loop_
_entity.id
_entity.type
_entity.pdbx_description
1 polymer ?
#
loop_
_entity_poly.entity_id
_entity_poly.type
_entity_poly.pdbx_seq_one_letter_code
_entity_poly.pdbx_strand_id
1 'polypeptide(L)'
;MMAVSRNDTSVLGRWWWSVDRWTLGALLALVAIGYVMMLSASPAVADRIGASTRHMFLARQVLYSSLAVVVMVCVSLLSPRWTLRLAILGALGALALTALTLVAGTEIKGARRWISLPGMSLQPSEFLKPCLAVVCGWLLAEGKRTPRFPGLLIAFALIGVVALLLKKQPDIGMLAVIGAVFVAQVFVSGINLFWVALLGGVGVGAFALAYMLHGHVRSRIQRFLDPEGGGDNFQVRMSLEAFGNGGLLGRGPGEGRVKDVLPDAHADFVFPVAAEEFGLVACLLILGIFAFVVIRGLLRLLGERDSFVALAAAGLLTQFGLQSFINMASSLHLIPTKGMTLPFVSYGGSSVIALALGMGFLLALTRRRMQGRAESAEA
;
A
#
# COMPACT_ATOMS: atom_id res chain seq x y z
N MET A 1 17.56 -1.07 28.45
CA MET A 1 17.22 -1.96 27.32
C MET A 1 17.28 -3.39 27.83
N MET A 2 16.15 -4.04 28.13
CA MET A 2 16.14 -5.45 28.50
C MET A 2 16.56 -6.27 27.29
N ALA A 3 17.73 -6.87 27.32
CA ALA A 3 18.19 -7.77 26.29
C ALA A 3 17.33 -9.05 26.38
N VAL A 4 16.45 -9.25 25.39
CA VAL A 4 15.64 -10.48 25.28
C VAL A 4 16.62 -11.64 25.11
N SER A 5 16.74 -12.51 26.11
CA SER A 5 17.62 -13.68 26.08
C SER A 5 17.24 -14.62 24.93
N ARG A 6 18.24 -15.29 24.30
CA ARG A 6 17.97 -16.32 23.30
C ARG A 6 17.22 -17.53 23.87
N ASN A 7 17.28 -17.73 25.19
CA ASN A 7 16.58 -18.80 25.89
C ASN A 7 15.17 -18.40 26.37
N ASP A 8 14.71 -17.19 26.01
CA ASP A 8 13.36 -16.74 26.37
C ASP A 8 12.33 -17.52 25.55
N THR A 9 11.59 -18.40 26.21
CA THR A 9 10.52 -19.23 25.62
C THR A 9 9.18 -18.51 25.51
N SER A 10 9.09 -17.25 25.96
CA SER A 10 7.89 -16.43 25.84
C SER A 10 7.47 -16.21 24.37
N VAL A 11 6.21 -15.92 24.13
CA VAL A 11 5.69 -15.61 22.78
C VAL A 11 6.45 -14.45 22.15
N LEU A 12 6.74 -13.41 22.93
CA LEU A 12 7.47 -12.21 22.48
C LEU A 12 8.95 -12.52 22.23
N GLY A 13 9.59 -13.35 23.08
CA GLY A 13 10.98 -13.77 22.88
C GLY A 13 11.14 -14.57 21.60
N ARG A 14 10.31 -15.59 21.37
CA ARG A 14 10.29 -16.38 20.14
C ARG A 14 10.00 -15.54 18.90
N TRP A 15 9.08 -14.60 19.01
CA TRP A 15 8.77 -13.68 17.91
C TRP A 15 9.95 -12.80 17.55
N TRP A 16 10.60 -12.16 18.55
CA TRP A 16 11.74 -11.28 18.34
C TRP A 16 12.91 -11.95 17.63
N TRP A 17 13.16 -13.21 17.92
CA TRP A 17 14.25 -13.99 17.29
C TRP A 17 13.88 -14.59 15.95
N SER A 18 12.61 -14.65 15.59
CA SER A 18 12.12 -15.20 14.32
C SER A 18 11.74 -14.14 13.29
N VAL A 19 11.27 -12.95 13.71
CA VAL A 19 10.85 -11.87 12.82
C VAL A 19 12.02 -11.25 12.07
N ASP A 20 11.77 -10.74 10.86
CA ASP A 20 12.77 -9.94 10.14
C ASP A 20 12.89 -8.54 10.74
N ARG A 21 13.84 -8.39 11.67
CA ARG A 21 14.09 -7.13 12.38
C ARG A 21 14.50 -5.98 11.45
N TRP A 22 15.19 -6.28 10.35
CA TRP A 22 15.61 -5.28 9.38
C TRP A 22 14.42 -4.69 8.61
N THR A 23 13.51 -5.56 8.13
CA THR A 23 12.26 -5.10 7.50
C THR A 23 11.40 -4.36 8.51
N LEU A 24 11.25 -4.87 9.74
CA LEU A 24 10.51 -4.17 10.80
C LEU A 24 11.13 -2.80 11.11
N GLY A 25 12.46 -2.70 11.24
CA GLY A 25 13.16 -1.44 11.47
C GLY A 25 12.98 -0.44 10.33
N ALA A 26 13.02 -0.90 9.08
CA ALA A 26 12.76 -0.07 7.90
C ALA A 26 11.33 0.47 7.87
N LEU A 27 10.32 -0.35 8.21
CA LEU A 27 8.92 0.08 8.31
C LEU A 27 8.72 1.11 9.43
N LEU A 28 9.34 0.91 10.59
CA LEU A 28 9.31 1.88 11.69
C LEU A 28 10.03 3.19 11.33
N ALA A 29 11.12 3.13 10.54
CA ALA A 29 11.79 4.30 10.02
C ALA A 29 10.88 5.12 9.07
N LEU A 30 10.10 4.45 8.19
CA LEU A 30 9.10 5.13 7.37
C LEU A 30 8.02 5.82 8.22
N VAL A 31 7.55 5.17 9.29
CA VAL A 31 6.60 5.80 10.24
C VAL A 31 7.22 7.03 10.90
N ALA A 32 8.48 6.96 11.33
CA ALA A 32 9.19 8.09 11.93
C ALA A 32 9.37 9.26 10.93
N ILE A 33 9.71 8.95 9.67
CA ILE A 33 9.76 9.95 8.59
C ILE A 33 8.36 10.57 8.40
N GLY A 34 7.29 9.76 8.41
CA GLY A 34 5.92 10.26 8.33
C GLY A 34 5.57 11.26 9.44
N TYR A 35 6.04 11.06 10.67
CA TYR A 35 5.87 12.05 11.75
C TYR A 35 6.60 13.36 11.46
N VAL A 36 7.85 13.29 10.98
CA VAL A 36 8.63 14.47 10.61
C VAL A 36 7.92 15.24 9.48
N MET A 37 7.44 14.53 8.47
CA MET A 37 6.70 15.16 7.35
C MET A 37 5.39 15.81 7.81
N MET A 38 4.67 15.20 8.78
CA MET A 38 3.44 15.80 9.31
C MET A 38 3.70 17.02 10.21
N LEU A 39 4.84 17.08 10.89
CA LEU A 39 5.25 18.29 11.62
C LEU A 39 5.38 19.48 10.68
N SER A 40 5.89 19.25 9.48
CA SER A 40 6.06 20.29 8.48
C SER A 40 4.76 20.62 7.71
N ALA A 41 4.05 19.60 7.22
CA ALA A 41 2.89 19.80 6.34
C ALA A 41 1.59 20.14 7.08
N SER A 42 1.42 19.72 8.35
CA SER A 42 0.16 19.89 9.09
C SER A 42 -0.25 21.34 9.29
N PRO A 43 0.64 22.26 9.70
CA PRO A 43 0.25 23.67 9.92
C PRO A 43 -0.30 24.35 8.67
N ALA A 44 0.39 24.21 7.53
CA ALA A 44 0.00 24.83 6.26
C ALA A 44 -1.40 24.39 5.79
N VAL A 45 -1.67 23.07 5.90
CA VAL A 45 -2.97 22.53 5.50
C VAL A 45 -4.06 22.91 6.50
N ALA A 46 -3.78 22.89 7.80
CA ALA A 46 -4.73 23.27 8.84
C ALA A 46 -5.17 24.76 8.71
N ASP A 47 -4.22 25.66 8.50
CA ASP A 47 -4.49 27.09 8.30
C ASP A 47 -5.36 27.31 7.04
N ARG A 48 -5.09 26.59 5.94
CA ARG A 48 -5.85 26.70 4.68
C ARG A 48 -7.31 26.28 4.81
N ILE A 49 -7.61 25.24 5.59
CA ILE A 49 -8.99 24.73 5.78
C ILE A 49 -9.69 25.36 6.97
N GLY A 50 -9.05 26.32 7.69
CA GLY A 50 -9.59 26.94 8.89
C GLY A 50 -9.79 25.96 10.05
N ALA A 51 -8.88 24.98 10.21
CA ALA A 51 -9.00 24.00 11.27
C ALA A 51 -8.82 24.63 12.66
N SER A 52 -9.50 24.10 13.66
CA SER A 52 -9.46 24.60 15.05
C SER A 52 -8.06 24.57 15.70
N THR A 53 -7.18 23.69 15.23
CA THR A 53 -5.79 23.56 15.70
C THR A 53 -4.84 23.28 14.55
N ARG A 54 -3.68 23.95 14.53
CA ARG A 54 -2.64 23.79 13.50
C ARG A 54 -2.05 22.37 13.45
N HIS A 55 -2.09 21.64 14.58
CA HIS A 55 -1.53 20.29 14.69
C HIS A 55 -2.59 19.17 14.58
N MET A 56 -3.80 19.48 14.10
CA MET A 56 -4.87 18.49 13.99
C MET A 56 -4.47 17.26 13.17
N PHE A 57 -3.84 17.46 12.01
CA PHE A 57 -3.40 16.37 11.15
C PHE A 57 -2.26 15.57 11.78
N LEU A 58 -1.32 16.25 12.48
CA LEU A 58 -0.26 15.59 13.23
C LEU A 58 -0.83 14.70 14.33
N ALA A 59 -1.76 15.21 15.15
CA ALA A 59 -2.35 14.43 16.23
C ALA A 59 -3.08 13.18 15.71
N ARG A 60 -3.85 13.33 14.61
CA ARG A 60 -4.50 12.20 13.94
C ARG A 60 -3.48 11.22 13.34
N GLN A 61 -2.40 11.72 12.72
CA GLN A 61 -1.34 10.86 12.19
C GLN A 61 -0.67 10.05 13.29
N VAL A 62 -0.34 10.67 14.43
CA VAL A 62 0.22 9.96 15.59
C VAL A 62 -0.73 8.85 16.06
N LEU A 63 -2.02 9.14 16.19
CA LEU A 63 -3.02 8.15 16.58
C LEU A 63 -3.10 6.98 15.59
N TYR A 64 -3.27 7.28 14.29
CA TYR A 64 -3.42 6.24 13.26
C TYR A 64 -2.15 5.43 13.06
N SER A 65 -0.97 6.06 13.08
CA SER A 65 0.30 5.35 12.91
C SER A 65 0.65 4.53 14.15
N SER A 66 0.33 4.99 15.36
CA SER A 66 0.49 4.19 16.57
C SER A 66 -0.40 2.95 16.54
N LEU A 67 -1.68 3.12 16.17
CA LEU A 67 -2.60 2.00 15.99
C LEU A 67 -2.11 1.04 14.89
N ALA A 68 -1.61 1.58 13.78
CA ALA A 68 -1.05 0.81 12.68
C ALA A 68 0.16 -0.02 13.12
N VAL A 69 1.09 0.54 13.92
CA VAL A 69 2.23 -0.20 14.47
C VAL A 69 1.75 -1.33 15.38
N VAL A 70 0.75 -1.08 16.24
CA VAL A 70 0.16 -2.12 17.10
C VAL A 70 -0.46 -3.22 16.23
N VAL A 71 -1.26 -2.88 15.23
CA VAL A 71 -1.85 -3.85 14.29
C VAL A 71 -0.77 -4.65 13.59
N MET A 72 0.27 -4.00 13.05
CA MET A 72 1.39 -4.65 12.37
C MET A 72 2.11 -5.66 13.28
N VAL A 73 2.41 -5.28 14.51
CA VAL A 73 3.08 -6.16 15.48
C VAL A 73 2.16 -7.31 15.89
N CYS A 74 0.90 -7.05 16.25
CA CYS A 74 -0.05 -8.09 16.63
C CYS A 74 -0.27 -9.11 15.51
N VAL A 75 -0.46 -8.64 14.28
CA VAL A 75 -0.63 -9.51 13.11
C VAL A 75 0.63 -10.29 12.81
N SER A 76 1.81 -9.71 13.00
CA SER A 76 3.10 -10.40 12.78
C SER A 76 3.35 -11.56 13.75
N LEU A 77 2.61 -11.63 14.86
CA LEU A 77 2.66 -12.76 15.81
C LEU A 77 1.93 -14.02 15.30
N LEU A 78 1.04 -13.86 14.31
CA LEU A 78 0.19 -14.94 13.81
C LEU A 78 0.99 -16.05 13.12
N SER A 79 0.43 -17.26 13.17
CA SER A 79 0.91 -18.36 12.30
C SER A 79 0.30 -18.21 10.90
N PRO A 80 0.86 -18.86 9.84
CA PRO A 80 0.30 -18.75 8.50
C PRO A 80 -1.15 -19.20 8.37
N ARG A 81 -1.56 -20.19 9.16
CA ARG A 81 -2.96 -20.63 9.20
C ARG A 81 -3.89 -19.53 9.72
N TRP A 82 -3.48 -18.84 10.78
CA TRP A 82 -4.22 -17.72 11.34
C TRP A 82 -4.15 -16.48 10.45
N THR A 83 -3.01 -16.23 9.79
CA THR A 83 -2.85 -15.19 8.78
C THR A 83 -3.87 -15.37 7.65
N LEU A 84 -3.98 -16.61 7.12
CA LEU A 84 -4.97 -16.92 6.09
C LEU A 84 -6.42 -16.73 6.57
N ARG A 85 -6.75 -17.24 7.77
CA ARG A 85 -8.11 -17.07 8.34
C ARG A 85 -8.47 -15.60 8.50
N LEU A 86 -7.57 -14.79 9.06
CA LEU A 86 -7.77 -13.37 9.22
C LEU A 86 -7.90 -12.66 7.86
N ALA A 87 -7.10 -13.05 6.86
CA ALA A 87 -7.18 -12.50 5.52
C ALA A 87 -8.49 -12.85 4.82
N ILE A 88 -9.02 -14.07 4.98
CA ILE A 88 -10.33 -14.46 4.43
C ILE A 88 -11.44 -13.65 5.09
N LEU A 89 -11.48 -13.57 6.42
CA LEU A 89 -12.48 -12.79 7.15
C LEU A 89 -12.38 -11.30 6.79
N GLY A 90 -11.16 -10.78 6.71
CA GLY A 90 -10.89 -9.41 6.29
C GLY A 90 -11.33 -9.13 4.86
N ALA A 91 -11.08 -10.05 3.92
CA ALA A 91 -11.52 -9.94 2.53
C ALA A 91 -13.05 -9.92 2.42
N LEU A 92 -13.74 -10.85 3.10
CA LEU A 92 -15.19 -10.91 3.12
C LEU A 92 -15.81 -9.66 3.74
N GLY A 93 -15.29 -9.21 4.89
CA GLY A 93 -15.75 -7.99 5.57
C GLY A 93 -15.51 -6.75 4.73
N ALA A 94 -14.30 -6.60 4.17
CA ALA A 94 -13.97 -5.46 3.32
C ALA A 94 -14.77 -5.47 2.00
N LEU A 95 -15.05 -6.65 1.43
CA LEU A 95 -15.90 -6.79 0.25
C LEU A 95 -17.34 -6.36 0.55
N ALA A 96 -17.91 -6.84 1.66
CA ALA A 96 -19.27 -6.47 2.10
C ALA A 96 -19.36 -4.95 2.38
N LEU A 97 -18.38 -4.39 3.09
CA LEU A 97 -18.34 -2.95 3.36
C LEU A 97 -18.12 -2.13 2.08
N THR A 98 -17.31 -2.62 1.12
CA THR A 98 -17.13 -1.98 -0.19
C THR A 98 -18.44 -1.98 -0.99
N ALA A 99 -19.19 -3.08 -0.94
CA ALA A 99 -20.52 -3.12 -1.55
C ALA A 99 -21.50 -2.16 -0.84
N LEU A 100 -21.46 -2.10 0.50
CA LEU A 100 -22.28 -1.19 1.30
C LEU A 100 -22.04 0.28 0.97
N THR A 101 -20.80 0.68 0.67
CA THR A 101 -20.50 2.09 0.29
C THR A 101 -21.22 2.54 -0.98
N LEU A 102 -21.63 1.63 -1.85
CA LEU A 102 -22.41 1.98 -3.06
C LEU A 102 -23.78 2.55 -2.70
N VAL A 103 -24.36 2.12 -1.57
CA VAL A 103 -25.69 2.53 -1.10
C VAL A 103 -25.59 3.57 0.02
N ALA A 104 -24.78 3.30 1.05
CA ALA A 104 -24.69 4.10 2.28
C ALA A 104 -23.39 4.94 2.39
N GLY A 105 -22.54 4.94 1.36
CA GLY A 105 -21.28 5.70 1.37
C GLY A 105 -21.50 7.20 1.18
N THR A 106 -20.61 7.99 1.83
CA THR A 106 -20.53 9.44 1.60
C THR A 106 -19.95 9.71 0.22
N GLU A 107 -20.61 10.61 -0.52
CA GLU A 107 -20.16 11.02 -1.84
C GLU A 107 -19.10 12.12 -1.72
N ILE A 108 -17.88 11.83 -2.17
CA ILE A 108 -16.76 12.78 -2.17
C ILE A 108 -16.20 12.85 -3.60
N LYS A 109 -16.15 14.05 -4.18
CA LYS A 109 -15.68 14.29 -5.56
C LYS A 109 -16.36 13.35 -6.59
N GLY A 110 -17.67 13.11 -6.45
CA GLY A 110 -18.48 12.30 -7.37
C GLY A 110 -18.30 10.77 -7.21
N ALA A 111 -17.73 10.30 -6.11
CA ALA A 111 -17.55 8.88 -5.85
C ALA A 111 -17.91 8.49 -4.41
N ARG A 112 -18.63 7.37 -4.25
CA ARG A 112 -19.04 6.81 -2.96
C ARG A 112 -18.09 5.69 -2.54
N ARG A 113 -16.99 6.08 -1.88
CA ARG A 113 -15.90 5.14 -1.50
C ARG A 113 -15.66 5.09 0.00
N TRP A 114 -16.24 6.04 0.74
CA TRP A 114 -15.96 6.27 2.15
C TRP A 114 -17.17 6.00 3.03
N ILE A 115 -16.93 5.42 4.19
CA ILE A 115 -17.89 5.32 5.30
C ILE A 115 -17.43 6.34 6.34
N SER A 116 -18.25 7.36 6.61
CA SER A 116 -17.97 8.32 7.64
C SER A 116 -18.36 7.75 9.00
N LEU A 117 -17.38 7.65 9.88
CA LEU A 117 -17.54 7.28 11.29
C LEU A 117 -17.24 8.51 12.15
N PRO A 118 -17.77 8.60 13.39
CA PRO A 118 -17.42 9.70 14.28
C PRO A 118 -15.90 9.81 14.46
N GLY A 119 -15.31 10.93 14.00
CA GLY A 119 -13.90 11.22 14.12
C GLY A 119 -12.97 10.58 13.07
N MET A 120 -13.46 9.67 12.20
CA MET A 120 -12.65 9.05 11.15
C MET A 120 -13.47 8.70 9.91
N SER A 121 -12.79 8.64 8.77
CA SER A 121 -13.35 8.11 7.52
C SER A 121 -12.66 6.79 7.17
N LEU A 122 -13.45 5.77 6.87
CA LEU A 122 -12.98 4.44 6.49
C LEU A 122 -13.19 4.23 4.99
N GLN A 123 -12.12 3.84 4.29
CA GLN A 123 -12.21 3.34 2.91
C GLN A 123 -12.03 1.83 2.92
N PRO A 124 -13.11 1.04 2.79
CA PRO A 124 -13.03 -0.42 2.93
C PRO A 124 -12.16 -1.08 1.86
N SER A 125 -12.11 -0.52 0.66
CA SER A 125 -11.29 -1.03 -0.44
C SER A 125 -9.78 -1.02 -0.15
N GLU A 126 -9.30 -0.20 0.80
CA GLU A 126 -7.91 -0.24 1.25
C GLU A 126 -7.57 -1.58 1.90
N PHE A 127 -8.49 -2.15 2.68
CA PHE A 127 -8.32 -3.44 3.35
C PHE A 127 -8.46 -4.63 2.39
N LEU A 128 -9.17 -4.46 1.28
CA LEU A 128 -9.23 -5.50 0.24
C LEU A 128 -7.84 -5.83 -0.30
N LYS A 129 -6.98 -4.85 -0.52
CA LYS A 129 -5.65 -5.05 -1.12
C LYS A 129 -4.83 -6.12 -0.40
N PRO A 130 -4.46 -5.95 0.89
CA PRO A 130 -3.63 -6.94 1.59
C PRO A 130 -4.34 -8.27 1.80
N CYS A 131 -5.65 -8.24 2.06
CA CYS A 131 -6.42 -9.47 2.26
C CYS A 131 -6.50 -10.29 0.98
N LEU A 132 -6.76 -9.67 -0.17
CA LEU A 132 -6.79 -10.33 -1.48
C LEU A 132 -5.42 -10.88 -1.87
N ALA A 133 -4.33 -10.15 -1.59
CA ALA A 133 -2.98 -10.65 -1.84
C ALA A 133 -2.72 -11.97 -1.11
N VAL A 134 -3.16 -12.11 0.14
CA VAL A 134 -3.01 -13.36 0.91
C VAL A 134 -3.97 -14.44 0.40
N VAL A 135 -5.25 -14.12 0.18
CA VAL A 135 -6.26 -15.09 -0.25
C VAL A 135 -5.97 -15.62 -1.66
N CYS A 136 -5.64 -14.75 -2.62
CA CYS A 136 -5.26 -15.15 -3.97
C CYS A 136 -3.98 -15.98 -3.96
N GLY A 137 -2.98 -15.60 -3.15
CA GLY A 137 -1.77 -16.39 -2.97
C GLY A 137 -2.05 -17.81 -2.48
N TRP A 138 -2.99 -17.96 -1.54
CA TRP A 138 -3.43 -19.29 -1.07
C TRP A 138 -4.20 -20.06 -2.14
N LEU A 139 -5.16 -19.42 -2.84
CA LEU A 139 -5.93 -20.06 -3.89
C LEU A 139 -5.03 -20.60 -5.01
N LEU A 140 -4.05 -19.81 -5.43
CA LEU A 140 -3.07 -20.22 -6.45
C LEU A 140 -2.18 -21.36 -5.97
N ALA A 141 -1.73 -21.34 -4.71
CA ALA A 141 -0.92 -22.39 -4.12
C ALA A 141 -1.70 -23.70 -3.97
N GLU A 142 -2.92 -23.63 -3.44
CA GLU A 142 -3.77 -24.81 -3.23
C GLU A 142 -4.23 -25.43 -4.55
N GLY A 143 -4.52 -24.59 -5.57
CA GLY A 143 -4.84 -25.07 -6.91
C GLY A 143 -3.73 -25.89 -7.58
N LYS A 144 -2.47 -25.70 -7.16
CA LYS A 144 -1.33 -26.51 -7.61
C LYS A 144 -1.14 -27.77 -6.77
N ARG A 145 -1.43 -27.67 -5.47
CA ARG A 145 -1.25 -28.78 -4.52
C ARG A 145 -2.34 -29.84 -4.67
N THR A 146 -3.57 -29.42 -4.93
CA THR A 146 -4.75 -30.26 -4.98
C THR A 146 -5.30 -30.33 -6.41
N PRO A 147 -5.12 -31.43 -7.17
CA PRO A 147 -5.42 -31.50 -8.60
C PRO A 147 -6.87 -31.23 -9.01
N ARG A 148 -7.83 -31.37 -8.10
CA ARG A 148 -9.25 -31.12 -8.37
C ARG A 148 -9.75 -29.76 -7.84
N PHE A 149 -8.91 -29.01 -7.16
CA PHE A 149 -9.29 -27.71 -6.59
C PHE A 149 -9.10 -26.60 -7.63
N PRO A 150 -10.19 -25.93 -8.08
CA PRO A 150 -10.10 -24.93 -9.16
C PRO A 150 -9.63 -23.57 -8.61
N GLY A 151 -8.50 -23.52 -7.87
CA GLY A 151 -8.01 -22.35 -7.16
C GLY A 151 -7.79 -21.14 -8.05
N LEU A 152 -7.25 -21.34 -9.27
CA LEU A 152 -7.06 -20.29 -10.26
C LEU A 152 -8.40 -19.68 -10.68
N LEU A 153 -9.41 -20.52 -10.99
CA LEU A 153 -10.73 -20.05 -11.43
C LEU A 153 -11.43 -19.25 -10.31
N ILE A 154 -11.34 -19.74 -9.06
CA ILE A 154 -11.92 -19.05 -7.90
C ILE A 154 -11.21 -17.69 -7.70
N ALA A 155 -9.89 -17.62 -7.82
CA ALA A 155 -9.15 -16.38 -7.73
C ALA A 155 -9.56 -15.37 -8.81
N PHE A 156 -9.72 -15.81 -10.07
CA PHE A 156 -10.24 -14.98 -11.15
C PHE A 156 -11.66 -14.48 -10.88
N ALA A 157 -12.55 -15.36 -10.43
CA ALA A 157 -13.92 -14.98 -10.07
C ALA A 157 -13.94 -13.93 -8.96
N LEU A 158 -13.11 -14.11 -7.92
CA LEU A 158 -12.99 -13.16 -6.82
C LEU A 158 -12.49 -11.79 -7.30
N ILE A 159 -11.42 -11.76 -8.10
CA ILE A 159 -10.91 -10.51 -8.70
C ILE A 159 -11.95 -9.88 -9.63
N GLY A 160 -12.71 -10.67 -10.39
CA GLY A 160 -13.81 -10.20 -11.22
C GLY A 160 -14.91 -9.51 -10.41
N VAL A 161 -15.33 -10.09 -9.29
CA VAL A 161 -16.32 -9.46 -8.37
C VAL A 161 -15.77 -8.14 -7.82
N VAL A 162 -14.51 -8.10 -7.39
CA VAL A 162 -13.87 -6.87 -6.90
C VAL A 162 -13.80 -5.82 -8.01
N ALA A 163 -13.44 -6.23 -9.23
CA ALA A 163 -13.38 -5.33 -10.39
C ALA A 163 -14.74 -4.69 -10.70
N LEU A 164 -15.83 -5.47 -10.63
CA LEU A 164 -17.19 -4.96 -10.82
C LEU A 164 -17.59 -3.94 -9.75
N LEU A 165 -17.25 -4.18 -8.48
CA LEU A 165 -17.53 -3.26 -7.39
C LEU A 165 -16.73 -1.96 -7.53
N LEU A 166 -15.43 -2.05 -7.79
CA LEU A 166 -14.56 -0.87 -7.94
C LEU A 166 -14.89 -0.06 -9.20
N LYS A 167 -15.37 -0.71 -10.28
CA LYS A 167 -15.90 -0.02 -11.46
C LYS A 167 -17.13 0.83 -11.11
N LYS A 168 -18.04 0.30 -10.27
CA LYS A 168 -19.21 1.06 -9.79
C LYS A 168 -18.83 2.21 -8.85
N GLN A 169 -17.68 2.14 -8.16
CA GLN A 169 -17.14 3.22 -7.32
C GLN A 169 -16.30 4.24 -8.08
N PRO A 170 -16.23 4.26 -9.39
CA PRO A 170 -15.24 4.74 -10.35
C PRO A 170 -13.79 4.80 -9.81
N ASP A 171 -13.31 3.70 -9.17
CA ASP A 171 -11.94 3.62 -8.64
C ASP A 171 -11.02 2.74 -9.52
N ILE A 172 -10.82 3.19 -10.76
CA ILE A 172 -9.97 2.50 -11.74
C ILE A 172 -8.54 2.30 -11.23
N GLY A 173 -8.06 3.25 -10.46
CA GLY A 173 -6.70 3.16 -9.97
C GLY A 173 -6.51 2.12 -8.85
N MET A 174 -7.47 1.92 -7.95
CA MET A 174 -7.45 0.83 -6.97
C MET A 174 -7.53 -0.51 -7.70
N LEU A 175 -8.39 -0.60 -8.71
CA LEU A 175 -8.52 -1.77 -9.57
C LEU A 175 -7.21 -2.10 -10.29
N ALA A 176 -6.50 -1.10 -10.81
CA ALA A 176 -5.21 -1.29 -11.49
C ALA A 176 -4.15 -1.87 -10.52
N VAL A 177 -4.09 -1.39 -9.28
CA VAL A 177 -3.15 -1.93 -8.28
C VAL A 177 -3.50 -3.37 -7.90
N ILE A 178 -4.76 -3.66 -7.60
CA ILE A 178 -5.20 -5.03 -7.27
C ILE A 178 -4.94 -5.97 -8.46
N GLY A 179 -5.26 -5.54 -9.68
CA GLY A 179 -4.99 -6.30 -10.90
C GLY A 179 -3.50 -6.58 -11.11
N ALA A 180 -2.64 -5.57 -10.94
CA ALA A 180 -1.20 -5.73 -11.09
C ALA A 180 -0.60 -6.67 -10.03
N VAL A 181 -1.07 -6.59 -8.77
CA VAL A 181 -0.69 -7.53 -7.71
C VAL A 181 -1.09 -8.96 -8.08
N PHE A 182 -2.31 -9.16 -8.56
CA PHE A 182 -2.78 -10.47 -8.99
C PHE A 182 -1.98 -11.02 -10.18
N VAL A 183 -1.71 -10.20 -11.20
CA VAL A 183 -0.86 -10.59 -12.35
C VAL A 183 0.54 -11.00 -11.88
N ALA A 184 1.14 -10.24 -10.96
CA ALA A 184 2.44 -10.59 -10.38
C ALA A 184 2.39 -11.95 -9.65
N GLN A 185 1.33 -12.24 -8.88
CA GLN A 185 1.16 -13.53 -8.21
C GLN A 185 0.96 -14.67 -9.20
N VAL A 186 0.18 -14.47 -10.28
CA VAL A 186 0.02 -15.45 -11.36
C VAL A 186 1.35 -15.73 -12.04
N PHE A 187 2.15 -14.69 -12.31
CA PHE A 187 3.49 -14.82 -12.88
C PHE A 187 4.42 -15.62 -11.95
N VAL A 188 4.53 -15.22 -10.68
CA VAL A 188 5.37 -15.92 -9.68
C VAL A 188 4.89 -17.36 -9.45
N SER A 189 3.59 -17.62 -9.62
CA SER A 189 3.06 -18.97 -9.51
C SER A 189 3.58 -19.90 -10.61
N GLY A 190 4.28 -19.41 -11.64
CA GLY A 190 4.83 -20.23 -12.74
C GLY A 190 3.76 -20.79 -13.69
N ILE A 191 2.62 -20.12 -13.78
CA ILE A 191 1.61 -20.39 -14.81
C ILE A 191 2.19 -20.00 -16.19
N ASN A 192 1.79 -20.72 -17.24
CA ASN A 192 2.26 -20.46 -18.61
C ASN A 192 2.22 -18.97 -18.93
N LEU A 193 3.35 -18.45 -19.43
CA LEU A 193 3.54 -17.04 -19.78
C LEU A 193 2.45 -16.50 -20.73
N PHE A 194 1.85 -17.37 -21.53
CA PHE A 194 0.71 -17.03 -22.38
C PHE A 194 -0.45 -16.42 -21.56
N TRP A 195 -0.79 -17.01 -20.42
CA TRP A 195 -1.86 -16.49 -19.56
C TRP A 195 -1.49 -15.16 -18.91
N VAL A 196 -0.23 -14.98 -18.55
CA VAL A 196 0.28 -13.71 -18.00
C VAL A 196 0.21 -12.62 -19.08
N ALA A 197 0.63 -12.92 -20.30
CA ALA A 197 0.55 -12.00 -21.43
C ALA A 197 -0.91 -11.66 -21.79
N LEU A 198 -1.80 -12.67 -21.77
CA LEU A 198 -3.23 -12.48 -21.99
C LEU A 198 -3.84 -11.54 -20.94
N LEU A 199 -3.53 -11.75 -19.65
CA LEU A 199 -3.99 -10.89 -18.57
C LEU A 199 -3.47 -9.46 -18.69
N GLY A 200 -2.18 -9.31 -19.04
CA GLY A 200 -1.58 -8.02 -19.35
C GLY A 200 -2.30 -7.32 -20.50
N GLY A 201 -2.56 -8.07 -21.60
CA GLY A 201 -3.30 -7.58 -22.75
C GLY A 201 -4.75 -7.17 -22.43
N VAL A 202 -5.45 -7.98 -21.64
CA VAL A 202 -6.80 -7.63 -21.12
C VAL A 202 -6.74 -6.37 -20.27
N GLY A 203 -5.71 -6.21 -19.41
CA GLY A 203 -5.50 -5.01 -18.61
C GLY A 203 -5.29 -3.75 -19.47
N VAL A 204 -4.43 -3.85 -20.49
CA VAL A 204 -4.19 -2.75 -21.45
C VAL A 204 -5.47 -2.43 -22.23
N GLY A 205 -6.19 -3.45 -22.72
CA GLY A 205 -7.46 -3.27 -23.42
C GLY A 205 -8.53 -2.62 -22.53
N ALA A 206 -8.65 -3.05 -21.27
CA ALA A 206 -9.56 -2.45 -20.29
C ALA A 206 -9.19 -0.98 -19.99
N PHE A 207 -7.90 -0.65 -19.94
CA PHE A 207 -7.43 0.72 -19.76
C PHE A 207 -7.74 1.59 -21.00
N ALA A 208 -7.51 1.07 -22.21
CA ALA A 208 -7.86 1.74 -23.46
C ALA A 208 -9.38 1.98 -23.55
N LEU A 209 -10.19 0.99 -23.18
CA LEU A 209 -11.64 1.12 -23.11
C LEU A 209 -12.07 2.16 -22.08
N ALA A 210 -11.42 2.19 -20.90
CA ALA A 210 -11.68 3.19 -19.88
C ALA A 210 -11.33 4.62 -20.36
N TYR A 211 -10.26 4.78 -21.12
CA TYR A 211 -9.90 6.04 -21.77
C TYR A 211 -10.98 6.51 -22.78
N MET A 212 -11.56 5.57 -23.54
CA MET A 212 -12.60 5.89 -24.52
C MET A 212 -13.94 6.24 -23.87
N LEU A 213 -14.33 5.50 -22.82
CA LEU A 213 -15.67 5.58 -22.22
C LEU A 213 -15.79 6.57 -21.07
N HIS A 214 -14.69 6.89 -20.37
CA HIS A 214 -14.73 7.70 -19.14
C HIS A 214 -14.00 9.04 -19.33
N GLY A 215 -14.75 10.13 -19.41
CA GLY A 215 -14.21 11.48 -19.63
C GLY A 215 -13.16 11.90 -18.60
N HIS A 216 -13.30 11.49 -17.32
CA HIS A 216 -12.33 11.79 -16.28
C HIS A 216 -10.99 11.04 -16.46
N VAL A 217 -10.99 9.83 -17.02
CA VAL A 217 -9.77 9.10 -17.37
C VAL A 217 -9.06 9.78 -18.52
N ARG A 218 -9.84 10.09 -19.57
CA ARG A 218 -9.34 10.82 -20.75
C ARG A 218 -8.75 12.17 -20.36
N SER A 219 -9.44 12.96 -19.55
CA SER A 219 -8.98 14.26 -19.08
C SER A 219 -7.67 14.16 -18.27
N ARG A 220 -7.48 13.12 -17.43
CA ARG A 220 -6.22 12.91 -16.70
C ARG A 220 -5.06 12.55 -17.63
N ILE A 221 -5.30 11.73 -18.63
CA ILE A 221 -4.27 11.34 -19.61
C ILE A 221 -3.92 12.54 -20.50
N GLN A 222 -4.90 13.30 -20.98
CA GLN A 222 -4.66 14.48 -21.80
C GLN A 222 -3.85 15.53 -21.03
N ARG A 223 -4.20 15.83 -19.77
CA ARG A 223 -3.41 16.70 -18.90
C ARG A 223 -1.98 16.22 -18.65
N PHE A 224 -1.78 14.92 -18.62
CA PHE A 224 -0.45 14.34 -18.49
C PHE A 224 0.37 14.50 -19.77
N LEU A 225 -0.24 14.31 -20.94
CA LEU A 225 0.45 14.40 -22.25
C LEU A 225 0.67 15.86 -22.71
N ASP A 226 -0.24 16.76 -22.33
CA ASP A 226 -0.18 18.19 -22.68
C ASP A 226 -0.35 19.05 -21.40
N PRO A 227 0.75 19.27 -20.66
CA PRO A 227 0.73 20.07 -19.44
C PRO A 227 0.43 21.56 -19.68
N GLU A 228 0.62 22.07 -20.90
CA GLU A 228 0.43 23.49 -21.26
C GLU A 228 -0.92 23.73 -21.93
N GLY A 229 -1.64 22.72 -22.33
CA GLY A 229 -2.88 22.76 -23.12
C GLY A 229 -4.14 23.20 -22.36
N GLY A 230 -4.03 24.01 -21.31
CA GLY A 230 -5.17 24.70 -20.66
C GLY A 230 -5.93 23.89 -19.62
N GLY A 231 -5.49 22.70 -19.23
CA GLY A 231 -6.03 21.94 -18.10
C GLY A 231 -5.47 22.42 -16.75
N ASP A 232 -6.20 22.12 -15.65
CA ASP A 232 -5.71 22.40 -14.30
C ASP A 232 -4.57 21.45 -13.91
N ASN A 233 -3.33 21.83 -14.29
CA ASN A 233 -2.09 21.13 -13.97
C ASN A 233 -1.37 21.75 -12.76
N PHE A 234 -2.09 22.57 -11.98
CA PHE A 234 -1.55 23.28 -10.85
C PHE A 234 -0.79 22.38 -9.87
N GLN A 235 -1.39 21.23 -9.50
CA GLN A 235 -0.77 20.29 -8.57
C GLN A 235 0.56 19.71 -9.09
N VAL A 236 0.61 19.38 -10.38
CA VAL A 236 1.81 18.82 -11.03
C VAL A 236 2.91 19.89 -11.10
N ARG A 237 2.56 21.10 -11.55
CA ARG A 237 3.51 22.19 -11.65
C ARG A 237 4.09 22.56 -10.28
N MET A 238 3.25 22.71 -9.25
CA MET A 238 3.70 22.94 -7.88
C MET A 238 4.58 21.81 -7.35
N SER A 239 4.22 20.56 -7.67
CA SER A 239 5.03 19.39 -7.30
C SER A 239 6.44 19.47 -7.91
N LEU A 240 6.57 19.76 -9.20
CA LEU A 240 7.86 19.88 -9.89
C LEU A 240 8.65 21.11 -9.38
N GLU A 241 7.96 22.22 -9.10
CA GLU A 241 8.56 23.40 -8.48
C GLU A 241 9.18 23.08 -7.11
N ALA A 242 8.49 22.26 -6.28
CA ALA A 242 9.04 21.80 -5.01
C ALA A 242 10.36 21.04 -5.15
N PHE A 243 10.47 20.15 -6.14
CA PHE A 243 11.73 19.46 -6.45
C PHE A 243 12.82 20.42 -6.92
N GLY A 244 12.48 21.39 -7.78
CA GLY A 244 13.43 22.42 -8.25
C GLY A 244 13.93 23.31 -7.12
N ASN A 245 13.04 23.69 -6.21
CA ASN A 245 13.34 24.55 -5.06
C ASN A 245 14.23 23.89 -4.00
N GLY A 246 14.08 22.57 -3.79
CA GLY A 246 14.77 21.86 -2.73
C GLY A 246 16.26 21.62 -2.97
N GLY A 247 16.68 21.49 -4.23
CA GLY A 247 18.08 21.19 -4.54
C GLY A 247 18.58 19.90 -3.86
N LEU A 248 19.86 19.90 -3.45
CA LEU A 248 20.47 18.71 -2.83
C LEU A 248 20.06 18.51 -1.36
N LEU A 249 20.04 19.57 -0.56
CA LEU A 249 19.87 19.52 0.91
C LEU A 249 18.55 20.11 1.40
N GLY A 250 17.72 20.63 0.51
CA GLY A 250 16.45 21.27 0.87
C GLY A 250 16.62 22.72 1.34
N ARG A 251 15.48 23.39 1.54
CA ARG A 251 15.40 24.75 2.09
C ARG A 251 15.47 24.81 3.60
N GLY A 252 15.31 23.68 4.27
CA GLY A 252 15.21 23.53 5.71
C GLY A 252 13.80 23.07 6.15
N PRO A 253 13.73 22.37 7.30
CA PRO A 253 12.46 21.89 7.86
C PRO A 253 11.52 23.06 8.14
N GLY A 254 10.31 23.02 7.62
CA GLY A 254 9.31 24.07 7.79
C GLY A 254 9.43 25.25 6.81
N GLU A 255 10.53 25.42 6.08
CA GLU A 255 10.80 26.55 5.20
C GLU A 255 10.28 26.35 3.75
N GLY A 256 9.68 25.19 3.48
CA GLY A 256 9.04 24.93 2.20
C GLY A 256 7.80 25.83 2.00
N ARG A 257 7.64 26.39 0.82
CA ARG A 257 6.52 27.30 0.47
C ARG A 257 5.44 26.61 -0.36
N VAL A 258 5.81 25.58 -1.12
CA VAL A 258 4.88 24.88 -2.00
C VAL A 258 3.77 24.19 -1.20
N LYS A 259 4.04 23.71 0.00
CA LYS A 259 3.04 23.09 0.90
C LYS A 259 1.87 24.03 1.26
N ASP A 260 2.09 25.34 1.25
CA ASP A 260 1.06 26.34 1.60
C ASP A 260 -0.02 26.45 0.52
N VAL A 261 0.35 26.18 -0.74
CA VAL A 261 -0.54 26.30 -1.90
C VAL A 261 -0.94 24.94 -2.50
N LEU A 262 -0.13 23.89 -2.29
CA LEU A 262 -0.35 22.57 -2.89
C LEU A 262 -1.52 21.86 -2.19
N PRO A 263 -2.63 21.56 -2.88
CA PRO A 263 -3.72 20.74 -2.33
C PRO A 263 -3.22 19.35 -1.96
N ASP A 264 -3.75 18.80 -0.84
CA ASP A 264 -3.41 17.46 -0.35
C ASP A 264 -1.89 17.22 -0.12
N ALA A 265 -1.12 18.29 0.18
CA ALA A 265 0.32 18.25 0.44
C ALA A 265 0.70 17.26 1.55
N HIS A 266 -0.17 17.07 2.55
CA HIS A 266 0.01 16.14 3.66
C HIS A 266 -0.32 14.68 3.30
N ALA A 267 -1.08 14.45 2.23
CA ALA A 267 -1.55 13.12 1.82
C ALA A 267 -0.84 12.65 0.54
N ASP A 268 -1.34 13.03 -0.62
CA ASP A 268 -0.88 12.50 -1.91
C ASP A 268 0.46 13.10 -2.38
N PHE A 269 0.78 14.32 -1.91
CA PHE A 269 1.97 15.07 -2.33
C PHE A 269 2.99 15.31 -1.20
N VAL A 270 3.08 14.40 -0.24
CA VAL A 270 4.08 14.49 0.83
C VAL A 270 5.52 14.35 0.31
N PHE A 271 5.73 13.61 -0.77
CA PHE A 271 7.05 13.41 -1.37
C PHE A 271 7.67 14.69 -1.97
N PRO A 272 6.92 15.54 -2.72
CA PRO A 272 7.38 16.89 -3.10
C PRO A 272 7.69 17.79 -1.90
N VAL A 273 6.90 17.74 -0.83
CA VAL A 273 7.19 18.50 0.40
C VAL A 273 8.52 18.04 1.00
N ALA A 274 8.78 16.72 1.03
CA ALA A 274 10.08 16.20 1.46
C ALA A 274 11.23 16.70 0.57
N ALA A 275 10.98 16.79 -0.74
CA ALA A 275 11.97 17.29 -1.69
C ALA A 275 12.29 18.78 -1.45
N GLU A 276 11.28 19.62 -1.24
CA GLU A 276 11.50 21.06 -1.02
C GLU A 276 12.23 21.35 0.30
N GLU A 277 11.86 20.65 1.37
CA GLU A 277 12.37 20.94 2.72
C GLU A 277 13.68 20.23 3.06
N PHE A 278 13.84 18.98 2.61
CA PHE A 278 14.97 18.12 2.96
C PHE A 278 15.85 17.75 1.76
N GLY A 279 15.46 18.15 0.55
CA GLY A 279 16.24 17.99 -0.67
C GLY A 279 16.26 16.58 -1.25
N LEU A 280 17.08 16.44 -2.30
CA LEU A 280 17.27 15.19 -3.04
C LEU A 280 17.79 14.06 -2.14
N VAL A 281 18.67 14.35 -1.19
CA VAL A 281 19.25 13.35 -0.28
C VAL A 281 18.16 12.64 0.53
N ALA A 282 17.20 13.40 1.08
CA ALA A 282 16.07 12.82 1.82
C ALA A 282 15.14 12.00 0.90
N CYS A 283 14.90 12.47 -0.32
CA CYS A 283 14.11 11.73 -1.31
C CYS A 283 14.78 10.39 -1.66
N LEU A 284 16.09 10.37 -1.86
CA LEU A 284 16.85 9.14 -2.14
C LEU A 284 16.88 8.21 -0.91
N LEU A 285 16.95 8.74 0.31
CA LEU A 285 16.81 7.94 1.53
C LEU A 285 15.45 7.27 1.62
N ILE A 286 14.36 8.02 1.40
CA ILE A 286 13.00 7.49 1.39
C ILE A 286 12.85 6.39 0.33
N LEU A 287 13.27 6.67 -0.91
CA LEU A 287 13.28 5.69 -2.00
C LEU A 287 14.11 4.45 -1.65
N GLY A 288 15.29 4.65 -1.05
CA GLY A 288 16.18 3.58 -0.62
C GLY A 288 15.58 2.67 0.44
N ILE A 289 14.81 3.22 1.39
CA ILE A 289 14.10 2.41 2.41
C ILE A 289 12.99 1.58 1.75
N PHE A 290 12.20 2.15 0.82
CA PHE A 290 11.19 1.38 0.08
C PHE A 290 11.83 0.26 -0.74
N ALA A 291 12.89 0.58 -1.50
CA ALA A 291 13.63 -0.40 -2.29
C ALA A 291 14.23 -1.49 -1.40
N PHE A 292 14.80 -1.13 -0.24
CA PHE A 292 15.34 -2.09 0.73
C PHE A 292 14.28 -3.09 1.21
N VAL A 293 13.09 -2.62 1.60
CA VAL A 293 11.99 -3.51 2.05
C VAL A 293 11.59 -4.48 0.95
N VAL A 294 11.41 -4.00 -0.28
CA VAL A 294 10.99 -4.82 -1.42
C VAL A 294 12.07 -5.81 -1.83
N ILE A 295 13.30 -5.35 -2.06
CA ILE A 295 14.41 -6.19 -2.50
C ILE A 295 14.73 -7.24 -1.44
N ARG A 296 14.84 -6.84 -0.17
CA ARG A 296 15.09 -7.76 0.94
C ARG A 296 13.97 -8.80 1.07
N GLY A 297 12.72 -8.38 0.94
CA GLY A 297 11.58 -9.29 0.96
C GLY A 297 11.65 -10.31 -0.18
N LEU A 298 11.87 -9.87 -1.42
CA LEU A 298 11.99 -10.74 -2.59
C LEU A 298 13.18 -11.71 -2.46
N LEU A 299 14.36 -11.24 -2.01
CA LEU A 299 15.52 -12.11 -1.80
C LEU A 299 15.23 -13.22 -0.78
N ARG A 300 14.41 -12.96 0.24
CA ARG A 300 14.00 -13.97 1.20
C ARG A 300 13.06 -15.01 0.60
N LEU A 301 12.24 -14.64 -0.37
CA LEU A 301 11.32 -15.55 -1.04
C LEU A 301 12.03 -16.54 -1.97
N LEU A 302 13.24 -16.23 -2.44
CA LEU A 302 14.02 -17.16 -3.27
C LEU A 302 14.35 -18.48 -2.56
N GLY A 303 14.42 -18.47 -1.22
CA GLY A 303 14.65 -19.68 -0.41
C GLY A 303 13.38 -20.30 0.19
N GLU A 304 12.19 -19.73 -0.10
CA GLU A 304 10.93 -20.22 0.50
C GLU A 304 10.40 -21.44 -0.26
N ARG A 305 10.08 -22.50 0.48
CA ARG A 305 9.56 -23.76 -0.08
C ARG A 305 8.04 -23.86 -0.03
N ASP A 306 7.40 -23.14 0.88
CA ASP A 306 5.94 -23.09 1.00
C ASP A 306 5.36 -22.15 -0.06
N SER A 307 4.73 -22.72 -1.08
CA SER A 307 4.15 -21.97 -2.20
C SER A 307 3.11 -20.94 -1.75
N PHE A 308 2.32 -21.21 -0.69
CA PHE A 308 1.38 -20.25 -0.15
C PHE A 308 2.12 -19.02 0.40
N VAL A 309 3.15 -19.26 1.22
CA VAL A 309 3.97 -18.18 1.80
C VAL A 309 4.62 -17.36 0.70
N ALA A 310 5.24 -18.03 -0.28
CA ALA A 310 5.91 -17.36 -1.39
C ALA A 310 4.95 -16.47 -2.20
N LEU A 311 3.78 -16.99 -2.59
CA LEU A 311 2.82 -16.27 -3.41
C LEU A 311 2.12 -15.13 -2.65
N ALA A 312 1.73 -15.37 -1.39
CA ALA A 312 1.11 -14.34 -0.57
C ALA A 312 2.09 -13.20 -0.27
N ALA A 313 3.32 -13.53 0.13
CA ALA A 313 4.35 -12.53 0.42
C ALA A 313 4.79 -11.77 -0.85
N ALA A 314 4.89 -12.43 -2.01
CA ALA A 314 5.14 -11.75 -3.29
C ALA A 314 4.04 -10.74 -3.62
N GLY A 315 2.77 -11.10 -3.43
CA GLY A 315 1.64 -10.18 -3.62
C GLY A 315 1.70 -8.96 -2.69
N LEU A 316 1.99 -9.17 -1.40
CA LEU A 316 2.11 -8.09 -0.41
C LEU A 316 3.30 -7.15 -0.71
N LEU A 317 4.45 -7.69 -1.10
CA LEU A 317 5.61 -6.90 -1.51
C LEU A 317 5.34 -6.11 -2.79
N THR A 318 4.69 -6.73 -3.78
CA THR A 318 4.28 -6.06 -5.02
C THR A 318 3.31 -4.91 -4.71
N GLN A 319 2.33 -5.12 -3.84
CA GLN A 319 1.39 -4.08 -3.42
C GLN A 319 2.12 -2.91 -2.77
N PHE A 320 3.01 -3.19 -1.81
CA PHE A 320 3.76 -2.16 -1.09
C PHE A 320 4.69 -1.37 -2.03
N GLY A 321 5.46 -2.07 -2.87
CA GLY A 321 6.37 -1.46 -3.83
C GLY A 321 5.63 -0.67 -4.92
N LEU A 322 4.54 -1.22 -5.45
CA LEU A 322 3.76 -0.56 -6.50
C LEU A 322 3.07 0.70 -5.98
N GLN A 323 2.51 0.67 -4.76
CA GLN A 323 1.87 1.84 -4.17
C GLN A 323 2.87 2.97 -3.90
N SER A 324 4.06 2.66 -3.38
CA SER A 324 5.12 3.65 -3.18
C SER A 324 5.63 4.19 -4.52
N PHE A 325 5.84 3.33 -5.52
CA PHE A 325 6.25 3.73 -6.85
C PHE A 325 5.23 4.67 -7.51
N ILE A 326 3.93 4.33 -7.48
CA ILE A 326 2.87 5.16 -8.06
C ILE A 326 2.83 6.54 -7.40
N ASN A 327 2.95 6.65 -6.07
CA ASN A 327 2.98 7.94 -5.39
C ASN A 327 4.18 8.80 -5.84
N MET A 328 5.39 8.24 -5.77
CA MET A 328 6.61 8.97 -6.15
C MET A 328 6.62 9.31 -7.64
N ALA A 329 6.26 8.38 -8.52
CA ALA A 329 6.24 8.59 -9.96
C ALA A 329 5.17 9.62 -10.39
N SER A 330 4.00 9.64 -9.73
CA SER A 330 2.98 10.66 -10.00
C SER A 330 3.41 12.05 -9.53
N SER A 331 4.14 12.14 -8.42
CA SER A 331 4.71 13.38 -7.91
C SER A 331 5.80 13.96 -8.82
N LEU A 332 6.56 13.09 -9.49
CA LEU A 332 7.60 13.45 -10.48
C LEU A 332 7.05 13.63 -11.91
N HIS A 333 5.73 13.57 -12.10
CA HIS A 333 5.11 13.62 -13.42
C HIS A 333 5.61 12.54 -14.40
N LEU A 334 6.01 11.37 -13.90
CA LEU A 334 6.38 10.21 -14.73
C LEU A 334 5.18 9.39 -15.15
N ILE A 335 4.07 9.49 -14.41
CA ILE A 335 2.77 8.88 -14.71
C ILE A 335 1.65 9.86 -14.38
N PRO A 336 0.43 9.69 -14.96
CA PRO A 336 -0.72 10.54 -14.63
C PRO A 336 -1.01 10.53 -13.12
N THR A 337 -1.30 11.70 -12.57
CA THR A 337 -1.56 11.85 -11.14
C THR A 337 -2.71 10.97 -10.67
N LYS A 338 -2.45 10.19 -9.63
CA LYS A 338 -3.44 9.39 -8.95
C LYS A 338 -3.28 9.59 -7.44
N GLY A 339 -4.32 10.11 -6.79
CA GLY A 339 -4.35 10.24 -5.35
C GLY A 339 -4.11 8.88 -4.66
N MET A 340 -2.87 8.57 -4.34
CA MET A 340 -2.45 7.42 -3.54
C MET A 340 -1.44 7.87 -2.51
N THR A 341 -1.66 7.49 -1.27
CA THR A 341 -0.76 7.82 -0.17
C THR A 341 0.57 7.07 -0.28
N LEU A 342 1.67 7.73 0.07
CA LEU A 342 2.97 7.10 0.24
C LEU A 342 2.96 6.25 1.53
N PRO A 343 3.20 4.92 1.45
CA PRO A 343 3.04 4.01 2.57
C PRO A 343 3.77 4.47 3.84
N PHE A 344 3.05 4.57 4.97
CA PHE A 344 3.51 5.00 6.30
C PHE A 344 4.02 6.45 6.42
N VAL A 345 4.33 7.11 5.30
CA VAL A 345 4.85 8.49 5.29
C VAL A 345 3.72 9.50 5.16
N SER A 346 2.77 9.27 4.24
CA SER A 346 1.63 10.17 4.02
C SER A 346 0.59 10.08 5.13
N TYR A 347 -0.15 11.17 5.30
CA TYR A 347 -1.38 11.15 6.07
C TYR A 347 -2.44 10.27 5.39
N GLY A 348 -3.01 9.32 6.16
CA GLY A 348 -4.05 8.46 5.61
C GLY A 348 -4.57 7.47 6.64
N GLY A 349 -5.69 7.81 7.32
CA GLY A 349 -6.20 6.99 8.44
C GLY A 349 -6.39 5.51 8.10
N SER A 350 -7.34 5.18 7.23
CA SER A 350 -7.63 3.78 6.84
C SER A 350 -6.52 3.14 6.01
N SER A 351 -5.83 3.93 5.17
CA SER A 351 -4.76 3.42 4.31
C SER A 351 -3.55 2.96 5.13
N VAL A 352 -3.12 3.73 6.15
CA VAL A 352 -1.99 3.38 7.01
C VAL A 352 -2.28 2.10 7.81
N ILE A 353 -3.52 1.94 8.33
CA ILE A 353 -3.91 0.73 9.06
C ILE A 353 -3.98 -0.48 8.13
N ALA A 354 -4.52 -0.32 6.93
CA ALA A 354 -4.58 -1.40 5.93
C ALA A 354 -3.18 -1.83 5.46
N LEU A 355 -2.27 -0.88 5.26
CA LEU A 355 -0.86 -1.16 4.97
C LEU A 355 -0.16 -1.88 6.12
N ALA A 356 -0.43 -1.47 7.36
CA ALA A 356 0.10 -2.13 8.55
C ALA A 356 -0.40 -3.57 8.68
N LEU A 357 -1.67 -3.83 8.36
CA LEU A 357 -2.22 -5.18 8.26
C LEU A 357 -1.44 -6.01 7.22
N GLY A 358 -1.21 -5.45 6.03
CA GLY A 358 -0.47 -6.11 4.96
C GLY A 358 0.99 -6.40 5.34
N MET A 359 1.68 -5.41 5.92
CA MET A 359 3.07 -5.61 6.36
C MET A 359 3.15 -6.54 7.58
N GLY A 360 2.13 -6.55 8.45
CA GLY A 360 1.97 -7.54 9.51
C GLY A 360 1.83 -8.97 8.96
N PHE A 361 1.00 -9.16 7.91
CA PHE A 361 0.91 -10.44 7.19
C PHE A 361 2.25 -10.85 6.58
N LEU A 362 2.96 -9.92 5.92
CA LEU A 362 4.28 -10.17 5.36
C LEU A 362 5.25 -10.66 6.43
N LEU A 363 5.36 -9.92 7.54
CA LEU A 363 6.23 -10.27 8.66
C LEU A 363 5.85 -11.63 9.28
N ALA A 364 4.55 -11.95 9.42
CA ALA A 364 4.08 -13.23 9.93
C ALA A 364 4.45 -14.42 9.02
N LEU A 365 4.26 -14.23 7.70
CA LEU A 365 4.52 -15.27 6.69
C LEU A 365 6.03 -15.52 6.52
N THR A 366 6.86 -14.47 6.56
CA THR A 366 8.31 -14.55 6.32
C THR A 366 9.15 -14.80 7.58
N ARG A 367 8.52 -15.06 8.75
CA ARG A 367 9.27 -15.42 9.96
C ARG A 367 10.09 -16.69 9.76
N ARG A 368 11.31 -16.72 10.31
CA ARG A 368 12.11 -17.94 10.40
C ARG A 368 11.38 -18.95 11.27
N ARG A 369 10.86 -19.97 10.66
CA ARG A 369 10.32 -21.13 11.39
C ARG A 369 11.50 -22.02 11.77
N MET A 370 11.66 -22.32 13.05
CA MET A 370 12.46 -23.48 13.41
C MET A 370 11.66 -24.68 12.87
N GLN A 371 12.10 -25.25 11.75
CA GLN A 371 11.61 -26.53 11.29
C GLN A 371 11.87 -27.50 12.44
N GLY A 372 10.80 -28.04 12.98
CA GLY A 372 10.85 -28.90 14.13
C GLY A 372 11.74 -30.10 13.80
N ARG A 373 12.69 -30.34 14.67
CA ARG A 373 13.49 -31.56 14.77
C ARG A 373 12.64 -32.81 15.04
N ALA A 374 11.31 -32.72 14.91
CA ALA A 374 10.35 -33.77 15.23
C ALA A 374 10.06 -34.75 14.07
N GLU A 375 10.41 -34.40 12.81
CA GLU A 375 10.21 -35.31 11.69
C GLU A 375 11.40 -36.23 11.40
N SER A 376 12.55 -36.01 12.05
CA SER A 376 13.73 -36.88 11.93
C SER A 376 13.88 -37.92 13.06
N ALA A 377 12.88 -38.04 13.94
CA ALA A 377 12.87 -39.04 15.01
C ALA A 377 11.84 -40.16 14.80
N GLU A 378 11.09 -40.14 13.67
CA GLU A 378 10.12 -41.17 13.30
C GLU A 378 10.39 -41.80 11.92
N ALA A 379 11.63 -41.67 11.42
CA ALA A 379 12.07 -42.38 10.22
C ALA A 379 13.07 -43.48 10.58
#